data_ed5b7de0267992e8a3b04c0db15ae4fe
#
_entry.id   ed5b7de0267992e8a3b04c0db15ae4fe
#
_cell.length_a   1.000
_cell.length_b   1.000
_cell.length_c   1.000
_cell.angle_alpha   90.00
_cell.angle_beta   90.00
_cell.angle_gamma   90.00
#
_symmetry.space_group_name_H-M   'P 1'
#
loop_
_entity.id
_entity.type
_entity.pdbx_description
1 polymer ?
#
loop_
_entity_poly.entity_id
_entity_poly.type
_entity_poly.pdbx_seq_one_letter_code
_entity_poly.pdbx_strand_id
1 'polypeptide(L)'
;PKPTSANMRFQVAGRDLRACVVGIGPVAAALSMGALLERFPETSGILNLGICGSFDPLRNPLGTPCVASVEIWPEYGVHHVEEKEEEVFAHQMFADLSLSPVNRLELDPVAAATAMQLALPAGWTCGPSLTVAGVSGDPQRAKMLQTRHNAATENMEGFSLALAAHRRSIPFLEIRTVSNPVGERDKRLWNFRQALAALQNILPILTGATE
;
A
#
# COMPACT_ATOMS: atom_id res chain seq x y z
N PRO A 1 7.18 27.35 -1.76
CA PRO A 1 6.45 26.52 -2.71
C PRO A 1 5.19 26.00 -2.00
N LYS A 2 4.02 26.33 -2.51
CA LYS A 2 2.76 25.80 -2.00
C LYS A 2 2.78 24.29 -2.24
N PRO A 3 2.41 23.44 -1.26
CA PRO A 3 2.19 22.04 -1.53
C PRO A 3 1.01 21.94 -2.49
N THR A 4 1.29 21.65 -3.76
CA THR A 4 0.29 21.28 -4.74
C THR A 4 -0.11 19.82 -4.51
N SER A 5 -0.70 19.55 -3.35
CA SER A 5 -1.51 18.35 -3.22
C SER A 5 -2.77 18.62 -4.02
N ALA A 6 -2.85 18.05 -5.22
CA ALA A 6 -4.09 18.09 -5.98
C ALA A 6 -5.16 17.42 -5.12
N ASN A 7 -6.05 18.24 -4.56
CA ASN A 7 -7.16 17.79 -3.73
C ASN A 7 -8.41 18.00 -4.59
N MET A 8 -8.87 16.92 -5.21
CA MET A 8 -10.01 16.93 -6.10
C MET A 8 -11.20 16.24 -5.42
N ARG A 9 -12.32 16.95 -5.29
CA ARG A 9 -13.60 16.37 -4.89
C ARG A 9 -14.40 16.02 -6.12
N PHE A 10 -14.97 14.84 -6.17
CA PHE A 10 -15.80 14.36 -7.27
C PHE A 10 -16.78 13.29 -6.77
N GLN A 11 -17.79 13.01 -7.58
CA GLN A 11 -18.77 11.97 -7.29
C GLN A 11 -18.65 10.83 -8.30
N VAL A 12 -18.67 9.59 -7.79
CA VAL A 12 -18.72 8.38 -8.61
C VAL A 12 -19.77 7.43 -8.04
N ALA A 13 -20.72 7.01 -8.87
CA ALA A 13 -21.79 6.10 -8.48
C ALA A 13 -22.51 6.54 -7.17
N GLY A 14 -22.79 7.84 -7.03
CA GLY A 14 -23.47 8.42 -5.86
C GLY A 14 -22.60 8.59 -4.61
N ARG A 15 -21.30 8.31 -4.68
CA ARG A 15 -20.34 8.47 -3.57
C ARG A 15 -19.56 9.76 -3.69
N ASP A 16 -19.38 10.44 -2.58
CA ASP A 16 -18.50 11.60 -2.46
C ASP A 16 -17.06 11.13 -2.24
N LEU A 17 -16.18 11.40 -3.18
CA LEU A 17 -14.79 11.01 -3.15
C LEU A 17 -13.87 12.22 -3.17
N ARG A 18 -12.73 12.08 -2.52
CA ARG A 18 -11.67 13.07 -2.51
C ARG A 18 -10.35 12.41 -2.89
N ALA A 19 -9.81 12.76 -4.05
CA ALA A 19 -8.49 12.32 -4.47
C ALA A 19 -7.41 13.26 -3.93
N CYS A 20 -6.41 12.68 -3.28
CA CYS A 20 -5.29 13.41 -2.69
C CYS A 20 -3.98 12.68 -3.01
N VAL A 21 -2.94 13.43 -3.37
CA VAL A 21 -1.59 12.89 -3.51
C VAL A 21 -0.90 12.99 -2.16
N VAL A 22 -0.48 11.86 -1.61
CA VAL A 22 0.14 11.77 -0.27
C VAL A 22 1.67 11.89 -0.30
N GLY A 23 2.28 11.93 -1.49
CA GLY A 23 3.74 11.97 -1.64
C GLY A 23 4.33 10.56 -1.79
N ILE A 24 5.66 10.49 -1.77
CA ILE A 24 6.43 9.24 -1.90
C ILE A 24 7.16 8.98 -0.59
N GLY A 25 7.08 7.75 -0.12
CA GLY A 25 7.73 7.28 1.09
C GLY A 25 6.89 7.42 2.35
N PRO A 26 7.23 6.63 3.40
CA PRO A 26 6.38 6.46 4.57
C PRO A 26 6.18 7.76 5.37
N VAL A 27 7.21 8.60 5.43
CA VAL A 27 7.15 9.87 6.16
C VAL A 27 6.23 10.87 5.46
N ALA A 28 6.36 11.03 4.13
CA ALA A 28 5.51 11.95 3.37
C ALA A 28 4.05 11.50 3.41
N ALA A 29 3.80 10.20 3.26
CA ALA A 29 2.47 9.62 3.34
C ALA A 29 1.83 9.83 4.72
N ALA A 30 2.56 9.59 5.81
CA ALA A 30 2.07 9.79 7.18
C ALA A 30 1.71 11.25 7.45
N LEU A 31 2.59 12.20 7.09
CA LEU A 31 2.34 13.64 7.26
C LEU A 31 1.12 14.11 6.48
N SER A 32 1.04 13.70 5.21
CA SER A 32 -0.08 14.07 4.33
C SER A 32 -1.40 13.50 4.84
N MET A 33 -1.42 12.21 5.21
CA MET A 33 -2.63 11.56 5.70
C MET A 33 -3.09 12.14 7.04
N GLY A 34 -2.16 12.41 7.97
CA GLY A 34 -2.50 13.07 9.23
C GLY A 34 -3.18 14.42 9.01
N ALA A 35 -2.61 15.25 8.14
CA ALA A 35 -3.20 16.56 7.80
C ALA A 35 -4.56 16.44 7.08
N LEU A 36 -4.73 15.42 6.22
CA LEU A 36 -5.99 15.17 5.52
C LEU A 36 -7.10 14.73 6.47
N LEU A 37 -6.81 13.80 7.37
CA LEU A 37 -7.78 13.30 8.35
C LEU A 37 -8.18 14.36 9.39
N GLU A 38 -7.27 15.28 9.71
CA GLU A 38 -7.58 16.43 10.56
C GLU A 38 -8.46 17.46 9.84
N ARG A 39 -8.17 17.70 8.56
CA ARG A 39 -8.94 18.64 7.73
C ARG A 39 -10.32 18.11 7.34
N PHE A 40 -10.48 16.79 7.24
CA PHE A 40 -11.70 16.11 6.80
C PHE A 40 -12.08 15.01 7.81
N PRO A 41 -12.51 15.40 9.02
CA PRO A 41 -12.84 14.46 10.10
C PRO A 41 -14.01 13.53 9.76
N GLU A 42 -14.83 13.90 8.78
CA GLU A 42 -15.94 13.09 8.26
C GLU A 42 -15.51 11.91 7.36
N THR A 43 -14.20 11.75 7.10
CA THR A 43 -13.69 10.66 6.26
C THR A 43 -14.13 9.31 6.82
N SER A 44 -14.86 8.54 6.03
CA SER A 44 -15.46 7.26 6.43
C SER A 44 -14.72 6.03 5.88
N GLY A 45 -13.65 6.23 5.11
CA GLY A 45 -12.80 5.16 4.58
C GLY A 45 -11.66 5.70 3.72
N ILE A 46 -10.64 4.90 3.53
CA ILE A 46 -9.45 5.22 2.72
C ILE A 46 -9.27 4.16 1.65
N LEU A 47 -9.30 4.58 0.39
CA LEU A 47 -8.88 3.78 -0.76
C LEU A 47 -7.49 4.26 -1.20
N ASN A 48 -6.47 3.45 -0.95
CA ASN A 48 -5.10 3.72 -1.37
C ASN A 48 -4.84 3.10 -2.75
N LEU A 49 -4.57 3.95 -3.72
CA LEU A 49 -4.27 3.56 -5.10
C LEU A 49 -2.86 3.99 -5.48
N GLY A 50 -2.08 3.08 -6.04
CA GLY A 50 -0.71 3.36 -6.44
C GLY A 50 -0.10 2.24 -7.30
N ILE A 51 1.19 2.36 -7.54
CA ILE A 51 1.99 1.34 -8.22
C ILE A 51 2.84 0.58 -7.20
N CYS A 52 3.34 -0.60 -7.57
CA CYS A 52 4.22 -1.41 -6.73
C CYS A 52 5.23 -2.21 -7.56
N GLY A 53 6.27 -2.71 -6.89
CA GLY A 53 7.09 -3.81 -7.37
C GLY A 53 6.44 -5.16 -7.07
N SER A 54 6.67 -6.16 -7.93
CA SER A 54 6.25 -7.55 -7.71
C SER A 54 7.43 -8.42 -7.30
N PHE A 55 7.27 -9.22 -6.24
CA PHE A 55 8.25 -10.23 -5.84
C PHE A 55 8.16 -11.51 -6.70
N ASP A 56 7.01 -11.74 -7.34
CA ASP A 56 6.80 -12.84 -8.28
C ASP A 56 6.18 -12.32 -9.59
N PRO A 57 7.00 -11.88 -10.55
CA PRO A 57 6.53 -11.34 -11.82
C PRO A 57 5.82 -12.37 -12.72
N LEU A 58 5.97 -13.67 -12.46
CA LEU A 58 5.24 -14.72 -13.18
C LEU A 58 3.79 -14.81 -12.71
N ARG A 59 3.58 -14.68 -11.41
CA ARG A 59 2.25 -14.66 -10.81
C ARG A 59 1.57 -13.29 -10.94
N ASN A 60 2.34 -12.23 -10.78
CA ASN A 60 1.88 -10.86 -10.82
C ASN A 60 2.67 -10.06 -11.88
N PRO A 61 2.36 -10.25 -13.18
CA PRO A 61 3.03 -9.54 -14.26
C PRO A 61 2.73 -8.03 -14.24
N LEU A 62 3.47 -7.28 -15.05
CA LEU A 62 3.30 -5.82 -15.18
C LEU A 62 1.85 -5.45 -15.49
N GLY A 63 1.32 -4.45 -14.78
CA GLY A 63 -0.05 -3.97 -14.91
C GLY A 63 -1.08 -4.79 -14.10
N THR A 64 -0.70 -5.91 -13.46
CA THR A 64 -1.62 -6.69 -12.63
C THR A 64 -2.05 -5.90 -11.40
N PRO A 65 -3.35 -5.82 -11.07
CA PRO A 65 -3.83 -5.30 -9.80
C PRO A 65 -3.53 -6.28 -8.67
N CYS A 66 -2.93 -5.78 -7.60
CA CYS A 66 -2.65 -6.52 -6.37
C CYS A 66 -3.33 -5.82 -5.19
N VAL A 67 -3.95 -6.60 -4.32
CA VAL A 67 -4.68 -6.15 -3.13
C VAL A 67 -3.86 -6.51 -1.90
N ALA A 68 -3.62 -5.57 -1.02
CA ALA A 68 -2.92 -5.85 0.23
C ALA A 68 -3.86 -6.54 1.23
N SER A 69 -3.46 -7.72 1.72
CA SER A 69 -4.09 -8.40 2.86
C SER A 69 -3.39 -8.12 4.18
N VAL A 70 -2.16 -7.65 4.10
CA VAL A 70 -1.32 -7.27 5.22
C VAL A 70 -0.40 -6.14 4.75
N GLU A 71 -0.22 -5.12 5.55
CA GLU A 71 0.85 -4.15 5.37
C GLU A 71 1.96 -4.36 6.40
N ILE A 72 3.19 -4.46 5.93
CA ILE A 72 4.37 -4.71 6.76
C ILE A 72 5.41 -3.63 6.48
N TRP A 73 5.96 -3.04 7.54
CA TRP A 73 7.13 -2.17 7.44
C TRP A 73 8.37 -2.90 7.98
N PRO A 74 9.13 -3.58 7.11
CA PRO A 74 10.19 -4.50 7.54
C PRO A 74 11.36 -3.81 8.25
N GLU A 75 11.60 -2.52 7.99
CA GLU A 75 12.68 -1.78 8.64
C GLU A 75 12.27 -1.19 10.01
N TYR A 76 11.00 -1.31 10.43
CA TYR A 76 10.52 -0.70 11.67
C TYR A 76 10.54 -1.68 12.83
N GLY A 77 11.47 -1.48 13.77
CA GLY A 77 11.63 -2.36 14.93
C GLY A 77 13.06 -2.33 15.47
N VAL A 78 13.42 -3.36 16.23
CA VAL A 78 14.77 -3.58 16.74
C VAL A 78 15.52 -4.50 15.79
N HIS A 79 16.61 -4.00 15.24
CA HIS A 79 17.48 -4.76 14.36
C HIS A 79 18.43 -5.62 15.18
N HIS A 80 18.46 -6.91 14.91
CA HIS A 80 19.39 -7.87 15.49
C HIS A 80 20.13 -8.57 14.35
N VAL A 81 21.44 -8.68 14.47
CA VAL A 81 22.27 -9.37 13.47
C VAL A 81 22.83 -10.62 14.12
N GLU A 82 22.37 -11.79 13.71
CA GLU A 82 22.96 -13.07 14.06
C GLU A 82 23.56 -13.71 12.81
N GLU A 83 24.84 -14.09 12.87
CA GLU A 83 25.57 -14.89 11.87
C GLU A 83 25.35 -14.47 10.41
N LYS A 84 25.31 -13.16 10.11
CA LYS A 84 25.09 -12.56 8.78
C LYS A 84 23.62 -12.42 8.34
N GLU A 85 22.66 -12.81 9.15
CA GLU A 85 21.25 -12.52 8.88
C GLU A 85 20.78 -11.38 9.80
N GLU A 86 20.27 -10.32 9.20
CA GLU A 86 19.66 -9.22 9.93
C GLU A 86 18.19 -9.57 10.21
N GLU A 87 17.85 -9.69 11.49
CA GLU A 87 16.47 -9.83 11.93
C GLU A 87 15.96 -8.52 12.52
N VAL A 88 14.75 -8.13 12.13
CA VAL A 88 14.06 -6.99 12.73
C VAL A 88 12.96 -7.52 13.64
N PHE A 89 13.15 -7.34 14.95
CA PHE A 89 12.14 -7.66 15.93
C PHE A 89 11.22 -6.46 16.12
N ALA A 90 9.94 -6.64 15.84
CA ALA A 90 8.92 -5.69 16.18
C ALA A 90 8.63 -5.77 17.68
N HIS A 91 9.23 -4.89 18.46
CA HIS A 91 8.83 -4.68 19.84
C HIS A 91 7.65 -3.72 19.94
N GLN A 92 6.76 -3.98 20.89
CA GLN A 92 5.74 -3.01 21.27
C GLN A 92 6.44 -1.80 21.91
N MET A 93 6.82 -0.83 21.05
CA MET A 93 7.56 0.36 21.48
C MET A 93 6.68 1.37 22.24
N PHE A 94 5.35 1.27 22.07
CA PHE A 94 4.39 2.13 22.75
C PHE A 94 3.21 1.28 23.23
N ALA A 95 2.96 1.31 24.53
CA ALA A 95 1.91 0.50 25.17
C ALA A 95 0.47 0.90 24.76
N ASP A 96 0.30 2.13 24.25
CA ASP A 96 -0.99 2.65 23.79
C ASP A 96 -1.34 2.30 22.33
N LEU A 97 -0.39 1.74 21.59
CA LEU A 97 -0.66 1.18 20.28
C LEU A 97 -1.09 -0.27 20.47
N SER A 98 -2.36 -0.54 20.30
CA SER A 98 -2.92 -1.91 20.33
C SER A 98 -2.45 -2.78 19.15
N LEU A 99 -1.31 -2.44 18.56
CA LEU A 99 -0.66 -3.12 17.46
C LEU A 99 0.39 -4.09 18.01
N SER A 100 0.29 -5.34 17.66
CA SER A 100 1.31 -6.34 17.96
C SER A 100 1.36 -7.35 16.81
N PRO A 101 2.49 -7.44 16.13
CA PRO A 101 3.70 -6.63 16.20
C PRO A 101 3.53 -5.22 15.57
N VAL A 102 4.30 -4.24 16.04
CA VAL A 102 4.17 -2.80 15.69
C VAL A 102 4.40 -2.50 14.21
N ASN A 103 5.08 -3.35 13.50
CA ASN A 103 5.44 -3.18 12.09
C ASN A 103 4.55 -3.99 11.13
N ARG A 104 3.44 -4.55 11.61
CA ARG A 104 2.54 -5.40 10.81
C ARG A 104 1.08 -5.07 11.11
N LEU A 105 0.30 -4.86 10.08
CA LEU A 105 -1.13 -4.58 10.12
C LEU A 105 -1.88 -5.60 9.27
N GLU A 106 -2.68 -6.44 9.90
CA GLU A 106 -3.61 -7.30 9.19
C GLU A 106 -4.74 -6.46 8.59
N LEU A 107 -5.06 -6.72 7.35
CA LEU A 107 -6.09 -6.02 6.59
C LEU A 107 -7.19 -7.01 6.18
N ASP A 108 -8.42 -6.55 6.21
CA ASP A 108 -9.54 -7.29 5.62
C ASP A 108 -10.07 -6.52 4.39
N PRO A 109 -9.50 -6.77 3.20
CA PRO A 109 -9.87 -6.04 2.00
C PRO A 109 -11.32 -6.28 1.57
N VAL A 110 -11.91 -7.44 1.90
CA VAL A 110 -13.29 -7.75 1.57
C VAL A 110 -14.24 -6.97 2.46
N ALA A 111 -14.00 -6.97 3.78
CA ALA A 111 -14.79 -6.18 4.71
C ALA A 111 -14.64 -4.67 4.43
N ALA A 112 -13.41 -4.20 4.14
CA ALA A 112 -13.16 -2.81 3.80
C ALA A 112 -13.88 -2.38 2.51
N ALA A 113 -13.81 -3.19 1.45
CA ALA A 113 -14.53 -2.94 0.21
C ALA A 113 -16.05 -2.87 0.46
N THR A 114 -16.59 -3.84 1.22
CA THR A 114 -18.01 -3.90 1.58
C THR A 114 -18.44 -2.64 2.35
N ALA A 115 -17.68 -2.25 3.37
CA ALA A 115 -17.98 -1.06 4.19
C ALA A 115 -17.94 0.24 3.36
N MET A 116 -17.06 0.31 2.36
CA MET A 116 -16.97 1.43 1.41
C MET A 116 -17.92 1.26 0.21
N GLN A 117 -18.74 0.19 0.19
CA GLN A 117 -19.67 -0.15 -0.92
C GLN A 117 -18.95 -0.31 -2.27
N LEU A 118 -17.76 -0.87 -2.26
CA LEU A 118 -16.95 -1.15 -3.45
C LEU A 118 -17.06 -2.64 -3.82
N ALA A 119 -17.06 -2.95 -5.10
CA ALA A 119 -17.04 -4.32 -5.61
C ALA A 119 -15.60 -4.77 -5.86
N LEU A 120 -15.05 -5.60 -4.96
CA LEU A 120 -13.69 -6.11 -5.11
C LEU A 120 -13.69 -7.37 -5.99
N PRO A 121 -13.03 -7.38 -7.17
CA PRO A 121 -12.98 -8.54 -8.03
C PRO A 121 -12.22 -9.71 -7.39
N ALA A 122 -12.84 -10.89 -7.34
CA ALA A 122 -12.26 -12.10 -6.74
C ALA A 122 -11.00 -12.63 -7.47
N GLY A 123 -10.81 -12.24 -8.73
CA GLY A 123 -9.65 -12.67 -9.54
C GLY A 123 -8.37 -11.84 -9.34
N TRP A 124 -8.41 -10.79 -8.51
CA TRP A 124 -7.21 -10.00 -8.22
C TRP A 124 -6.33 -10.71 -7.20
N THR A 125 -5.00 -10.62 -7.41
CA THR A 125 -4.06 -11.20 -6.43
C THR A 125 -4.18 -10.48 -5.11
N CYS A 126 -4.40 -11.25 -4.04
CA CYS A 126 -4.42 -10.75 -2.67
C CYS A 126 -3.25 -11.36 -1.90
N GLY A 127 -2.49 -10.54 -1.19
CA GLY A 127 -1.32 -11.00 -0.44
C GLY A 127 -0.63 -9.91 0.37
N PRO A 128 0.41 -10.30 1.16
CA PRO A 128 1.17 -9.34 1.95
C PRO A 128 1.90 -8.33 1.08
N SER A 129 1.83 -7.07 1.46
CA SER A 129 2.52 -5.95 0.83
C SER A 129 3.55 -5.37 1.80
N LEU A 130 4.74 -5.05 1.31
CA LEU A 130 5.78 -4.41 2.10
C LEU A 130 5.84 -2.93 1.80
N THR A 131 5.77 -2.12 2.85
CA THR A 131 6.14 -0.71 2.78
C THR A 131 7.59 -0.56 3.19
N VAL A 132 8.43 -0.06 2.28
CA VAL A 132 9.87 0.12 2.52
C VAL A 132 10.26 1.60 2.48
N ALA A 133 11.23 1.98 3.31
CA ALA A 133 11.81 3.32 3.27
C ALA A 133 12.72 3.51 2.05
N GLY A 134 13.32 2.43 1.56
CA GLY A 134 14.11 2.38 0.35
C GLY A 134 13.81 1.10 -0.45
N VAL A 135 13.42 1.27 -1.72
CA VAL A 135 13.10 0.14 -2.60
C VAL A 135 14.28 -0.82 -2.76
N SER A 136 13.97 -2.11 -2.85
CA SER A 136 14.98 -3.15 -3.04
C SER A 136 15.74 -2.94 -4.34
N GLY A 137 17.06 -2.73 -4.21
CA GLY A 137 17.94 -2.39 -5.32
C GLY A 137 18.71 -3.58 -5.91
N ASP A 138 18.55 -4.77 -5.36
CA ASP A 138 19.24 -5.98 -5.77
C ASP A 138 18.38 -7.24 -5.50
N PRO A 139 18.66 -8.35 -6.23
CA PRO A 139 17.92 -9.60 -6.08
C PRO A 139 18.09 -10.28 -4.72
N GLN A 140 19.21 -10.07 -4.03
CA GLN A 140 19.47 -10.70 -2.73
C GLN A 140 18.54 -10.14 -1.67
N ARG A 141 18.44 -8.79 -1.56
CA ARG A 141 17.48 -8.13 -0.67
C ARG A 141 16.04 -8.52 -1.02
N ALA A 142 15.70 -8.51 -2.31
CA ALA A 142 14.37 -8.92 -2.76
C ALA A 142 14.02 -10.33 -2.28
N LYS A 143 14.94 -11.30 -2.49
CA LYS A 143 14.73 -12.69 -2.07
C LYS A 143 14.61 -12.83 -0.55
N MET A 144 15.44 -12.14 0.20
CA MET A 144 15.39 -12.11 1.67
C MET A 144 14.03 -11.63 2.16
N LEU A 145 13.57 -10.47 1.69
CA LEU A 145 12.29 -9.87 2.08
C LEU A 145 11.11 -10.76 1.67
N GLN A 146 11.13 -11.27 0.43
CA GLN A 146 10.10 -12.18 -0.05
C GLN A 146 9.99 -13.43 0.84
N THR A 147 11.12 -14.07 1.16
CA THR A 147 11.13 -15.30 1.95
C THR A 147 10.68 -15.06 3.38
N ARG A 148 11.16 -13.98 4.01
CA ARG A 148 10.84 -13.64 5.39
C ARG A 148 9.38 -13.30 5.61
N HIS A 149 8.78 -12.55 4.69
CA HIS A 149 7.44 -12.01 4.84
C HIS A 149 6.38 -12.68 3.96
N ASN A 150 6.77 -13.65 3.13
CA ASN A 150 5.91 -14.23 2.09
C ASN A 150 5.25 -13.13 1.24
N ALA A 151 6.02 -12.08 0.94
CA ALA A 151 5.52 -10.86 0.35
C ALA A 151 5.15 -11.04 -1.13
N ALA A 152 4.02 -10.45 -1.53
CA ALA A 152 3.58 -10.37 -2.92
C ALA A 152 4.11 -9.10 -3.61
N THR A 153 4.10 -7.97 -2.90
CA THR A 153 4.45 -6.66 -3.46
C THR A 153 5.31 -5.81 -2.53
N GLU A 154 6.03 -4.84 -3.13
CA GLU A 154 6.80 -3.80 -2.43
C GLU A 154 6.29 -2.43 -2.86
N ASN A 155 6.02 -1.57 -1.88
CA ASN A 155 5.60 -0.18 -2.05
C ASN A 155 6.34 0.74 -1.07
N MET A 156 5.98 2.01 -0.99
CA MET A 156 6.63 2.98 -0.09
C MET A 156 5.66 3.73 0.83
N GLU A 157 4.35 3.50 0.80
CA GLU A 157 3.37 4.33 1.52
C GLU A 157 2.33 3.55 2.33
N GLY A 158 2.02 2.31 1.92
CA GLY A 158 0.85 1.55 2.35
C GLY A 158 0.71 1.44 3.87
N PHE A 159 1.78 1.04 4.57
CA PHE A 159 1.76 0.91 6.02
C PHE A 159 1.37 2.21 6.74
N SER A 160 1.91 3.35 6.30
CA SER A 160 1.62 4.65 6.91
C SER A 160 0.14 5.02 6.79
N LEU A 161 -0.46 4.73 5.65
CA LEU A 161 -1.86 5.01 5.38
C LEU A 161 -2.79 4.02 6.11
N ALA A 162 -2.41 2.74 6.12
CA ALA A 162 -3.12 1.70 6.87
C ALA A 162 -3.12 1.99 8.38
N LEU A 163 -1.97 2.42 8.93
CA LEU A 163 -1.85 2.81 10.33
C LEU A 163 -2.75 4.01 10.68
N ALA A 164 -2.81 4.99 9.80
CA ALA A 164 -3.68 6.15 10.00
C ALA A 164 -5.16 5.77 10.00
N ALA A 165 -5.58 4.89 9.09
CA ALA A 165 -6.94 4.34 9.04
C ALA A 165 -7.26 3.52 10.29
N HIS A 166 -6.33 2.64 10.71
CA HIS A 166 -6.47 1.83 11.91
C HIS A 166 -6.69 2.71 13.16
N ARG A 167 -5.89 3.77 13.33
CA ARG A 167 -6.04 4.71 14.46
C ARG A 167 -7.35 5.48 14.47
N ARG A 168 -7.96 5.67 13.32
CA ARG A 168 -9.28 6.31 13.16
C ARG A 168 -10.43 5.29 13.16
N SER A 169 -10.12 3.99 13.22
CA SER A 169 -11.12 2.91 13.13
C SER A 169 -12.00 3.01 11.89
N ILE A 170 -11.40 3.38 10.75
CA ILE A 170 -12.09 3.47 9.46
C ILE A 170 -11.57 2.41 8.48
N PRO A 171 -12.40 1.94 7.55
CA PRO A 171 -12.01 0.98 6.52
C PRO A 171 -10.82 1.45 5.70
N PHE A 172 -9.91 0.52 5.40
CA PHE A 172 -8.75 0.75 4.55
C PHE A 172 -8.67 -0.33 3.47
N LEU A 173 -8.62 0.08 2.22
CA LEU A 173 -8.42 -0.81 1.08
C LEU A 173 -7.23 -0.31 0.26
N GLU A 174 -6.25 -1.17 0.05
CA GLU A 174 -5.08 -0.87 -0.77
C GLU A 174 -5.04 -1.73 -2.01
N ILE A 175 -4.92 -1.08 -3.17
CA ILE A 175 -4.80 -1.72 -4.47
C ILE A 175 -3.66 -1.05 -5.22
N ARG A 176 -2.73 -1.88 -5.66
CA ARG A 176 -1.56 -1.45 -6.41
C ARG A 176 -1.47 -2.17 -7.75
N THR A 177 -0.98 -1.48 -8.77
CA THR A 177 -0.69 -2.09 -10.06
C THR A 177 0.81 -2.28 -10.24
N VAL A 178 1.22 -3.45 -10.71
CA VAL A 178 2.63 -3.83 -10.82
C VAL A 178 3.33 -2.99 -11.90
N SER A 179 4.41 -2.31 -11.52
CA SER A 179 5.23 -1.48 -12.41
C SER A 179 6.59 -2.10 -12.76
N ASN A 180 7.11 -2.97 -11.89
CA ASN A 180 8.45 -3.56 -12.05
C ASN A 180 8.62 -4.83 -11.20
N PRO A 181 9.59 -5.69 -11.53
CA PRO A 181 10.09 -6.71 -10.60
C PRO A 181 10.82 -6.05 -9.43
N VAL A 182 10.65 -6.57 -8.20
CA VAL A 182 11.43 -6.13 -7.03
C VAL A 182 12.89 -6.61 -7.18
N GLY A 183 13.84 -5.76 -6.79
CA GLY A 183 15.27 -6.06 -6.89
C GLY A 183 15.87 -5.82 -8.28
N GLU A 184 15.06 -5.43 -9.25
CA GLU A 184 15.52 -5.13 -10.61
C GLU A 184 15.83 -3.64 -10.79
N ARG A 185 17.04 -3.32 -11.27
CA ARG A 185 17.48 -1.94 -11.53
C ARG A 185 17.52 -1.59 -13.01
N ASP A 186 17.36 -2.57 -13.89
CA ASP A 186 17.25 -2.31 -15.33
C ASP A 186 15.87 -1.68 -15.63
N LYS A 187 15.88 -0.37 -15.85
CA LYS A 187 14.66 0.40 -16.14
C LYS A 187 13.93 -0.04 -17.41
N ARG A 188 14.58 -0.81 -18.30
CA ARG A 188 13.93 -1.39 -19.49
C ARG A 188 12.90 -2.44 -19.13
N LEU A 189 13.01 -3.06 -17.94
CA LEU A 189 12.08 -4.03 -17.38
C LEU A 189 10.98 -3.38 -16.52
N TRP A 190 11.01 -2.05 -16.41
CA TRP A 190 9.99 -1.27 -15.70
C TRP A 190 8.98 -0.69 -16.67
N ASN A 191 7.70 -0.77 -16.34
CA ASN A 191 6.63 -0.23 -17.19
C ASN A 191 5.63 0.60 -16.40
N PHE A 192 6.05 1.80 -16.00
CA PHE A 192 5.18 2.75 -15.32
C PHE A 192 3.95 3.13 -16.15
N ARG A 193 4.09 3.23 -17.48
CA ARG A 193 2.96 3.57 -18.35
C ARG A 193 1.87 2.52 -18.27
N GLN A 194 2.22 1.25 -18.36
CA GLN A 194 1.26 0.13 -18.26
C GLN A 194 0.62 0.08 -16.87
N ALA A 195 1.42 0.23 -15.80
CA ALA A 195 0.92 0.24 -14.45
C ALA A 195 -0.08 1.39 -14.22
N LEU A 196 0.26 2.61 -14.64
CA LEU A 196 -0.62 3.77 -14.49
C LEU A 196 -1.89 3.65 -15.36
N ALA A 197 -1.79 3.10 -16.56
CA ALA A 197 -2.96 2.83 -17.39
C ALA A 197 -3.90 1.78 -16.76
N ALA A 198 -3.35 0.75 -16.14
CA ALA A 198 -4.14 -0.22 -15.38
C ALA A 198 -4.77 0.43 -14.14
N LEU A 199 -4.02 1.29 -13.43
CA LEU A 199 -4.49 1.99 -12.23
C LEU A 199 -5.71 2.89 -12.51
N GLN A 200 -5.77 3.53 -13.68
CA GLN A 200 -6.90 4.38 -14.08
C GLN A 200 -8.22 3.62 -14.13
N ASN A 201 -8.18 2.31 -14.41
CA ASN A 201 -9.38 1.46 -14.50
C ASN A 201 -9.82 0.91 -13.14
N ILE A 202 -9.03 1.06 -12.09
CA ILE A 202 -9.35 0.46 -10.77
C ILE A 202 -10.65 1.04 -10.20
N LEU A 203 -10.76 2.36 -10.12
CA LEU A 203 -11.93 3.00 -9.52
C LEU A 203 -13.23 2.72 -10.30
N PRO A 204 -13.29 2.81 -11.62
CA PRO A 204 -14.45 2.36 -12.40
C PRO A 204 -14.86 0.91 -12.10
N ILE A 205 -13.90 -0.01 -12.07
CA ILE A 205 -14.16 -1.43 -11.76
C ILE A 205 -14.77 -1.57 -10.36
N LEU A 206 -14.17 -0.94 -9.34
CA LEU A 206 -14.64 -1.03 -7.96
C LEU A 206 -16.02 -0.43 -7.74
N THR A 207 -16.38 0.59 -8.50
CA THR A 207 -17.65 1.32 -8.36
C THR A 207 -18.76 0.78 -9.26
N GLY A 208 -18.43 -0.14 -10.19
CA GLY A 208 -19.37 -0.59 -11.22
C GLY A 208 -19.73 0.53 -12.20
N ALA A 209 -18.98 1.62 -12.24
CA ALA A 209 -19.17 2.68 -13.22
C ALA A 209 -18.59 2.19 -14.56
N THR A 210 -19.42 1.58 -15.39
CA THR A 210 -19.11 1.38 -16.82
C THR A 210 -19.28 2.71 -17.53
N GLU A 211 -18.31 3.04 -18.42
CA GLU A 211 -18.46 4.15 -19.36
C GLU A 211 -19.70 4.00 -20.23
#